data_3833ff6d4622d2f38ef98d4a4309c747
#
_entry.id   3833ff6d4622d2f38ef98d4a4309c747
#
_cell.length_a   1.000
_cell.length_b   1.000
_cell.length_c   1.000
_cell.angle_alpha   90.00
_cell.angle_beta   90.00
_cell.angle_gamma   90.00
#
_symmetry.space_group_name_H-M   'P 1'
#
loop_
_entity.id
_entity.type
_entity.pdbx_description
1 polymer ?
#
loop_
_entity_poly.entity_id
_entity_poly.type
_entity_poly.pdbx_seq_one_letter_code
_entity_poly.pdbx_strand_id
1 'polypeptide(L)'
;METRPDAAASAPVATPTGGDRQGLLLVMAGPSGVGKTTIVHELIRRFGGLFSVSATTRARTANEVDGVDYFFVDEPTFQRWVDEDRFLEHAQVFGRSWYGTPEAPVRAELAKGSLVVLDIDVQGAENVRRRIPDALMVFVLPPSEAELLKRLRARGRV
;
A
#
# COMPACT_ATOMS: atom_id res chain seq x y z
N MET A 1 -41.71 -7.88 -22.65
CA MET A 1 -40.53 -8.64 -23.11
C MET A 1 -39.42 -7.58 -23.30
N GLU A 2 -38.75 -7.28 -22.20
CA GLU A 2 -37.81 -6.15 -22.10
C GLU A 2 -36.40 -6.69 -22.22
N THR A 3 -35.73 -6.34 -23.30
CA THR A 3 -34.36 -6.73 -23.59
C THR A 3 -33.40 -5.90 -22.77
N ARG A 4 -32.66 -6.57 -21.87
CA ARG A 4 -31.50 -6.01 -21.17
C ARG A 4 -30.44 -5.59 -22.19
N PRO A 5 -29.79 -4.43 -22.04
CA PRO A 5 -28.61 -4.11 -22.82
C PRO A 5 -27.40 -4.91 -22.35
N ASP A 6 -26.73 -5.43 -23.35
CA ASP A 6 -25.52 -6.23 -23.33
C ASP A 6 -24.37 -5.56 -22.57
N ALA A 7 -23.69 -6.34 -21.74
CA ALA A 7 -22.51 -5.88 -21.02
C ALA A 7 -21.39 -5.62 -22.03
N ALA A 8 -21.10 -4.35 -22.26
CA ALA A 8 -19.95 -3.93 -23.05
C ALA A 8 -18.66 -4.50 -22.44
N ALA A 9 -18.07 -5.49 -23.10
CA ALA A 9 -16.74 -5.98 -22.83
C ALA A 9 -15.76 -4.79 -22.96
N SER A 10 -15.18 -4.38 -21.83
CA SER A 10 -14.14 -3.34 -21.85
C SER A 10 -12.95 -3.84 -22.64
N ALA A 11 -12.65 -3.19 -23.74
CA ALA A 11 -11.45 -3.43 -24.52
C ALA A 11 -10.19 -3.33 -23.64
N PRO A 12 -9.15 -4.14 -23.90
CA PRO A 12 -7.91 -4.02 -23.16
C PRO A 12 -7.31 -2.64 -23.43
N VAL A 13 -7.01 -1.92 -22.35
CA VAL A 13 -6.29 -0.64 -22.43
C VAL A 13 -4.93 -0.94 -23.07
N ALA A 14 -4.71 -0.37 -24.25
CA ALA A 14 -3.46 -0.51 -24.98
C ALA A 14 -2.32 0.01 -24.10
N THR A 15 -1.37 -0.86 -23.78
CA THR A 15 -0.11 -0.47 -23.13
C THR A 15 0.69 0.37 -24.11
N PRO A 16 1.06 1.61 -23.82
CA PRO A 16 1.91 2.41 -24.67
C PRO A 16 3.29 1.76 -24.78
N THR A 17 3.70 1.42 -25.98
CA THR A 17 5.03 0.88 -26.29
C THR A 17 6.03 2.01 -26.50
N GLY A 18 7.13 1.98 -25.72
CA GLY A 18 8.37 2.67 -26.06
C GLY A 18 8.43 4.17 -25.77
N GLY A 19 9.09 4.52 -24.71
CA GLY A 19 9.49 5.84 -24.26
C GLY A 19 9.92 5.72 -22.81
N ASP A 20 10.77 6.58 -22.34
CA ASP A 20 11.25 6.67 -20.95
C ASP A 20 10.07 6.58 -19.97
N ARG A 21 9.67 5.34 -19.63
CA ARG A 21 8.53 5.11 -18.71
C ARG A 21 9.00 5.35 -17.31
N GLN A 22 8.70 6.52 -16.80
CA GLN A 22 8.82 6.76 -15.39
C GLN A 22 7.82 5.86 -14.65
N GLY A 23 8.29 5.10 -13.64
CA GLY A 23 7.42 4.27 -12.84
C GLY A 23 6.40 5.11 -12.06
N LEU A 24 5.27 4.52 -11.73
CA LEU A 24 4.21 5.17 -10.97
C LEU A 24 4.21 4.67 -9.52
N LEU A 25 4.38 5.57 -8.57
CA LEU A 25 4.15 5.30 -7.15
C LEU A 25 2.70 5.63 -6.80
N LEU A 26 1.94 4.62 -6.42
CA LEU A 26 0.57 4.74 -5.93
C LEU A 26 0.55 4.52 -4.42
N VAL A 27 0.10 5.50 -3.68
CA VAL A 27 -0.06 5.43 -2.21
C VAL A 27 -1.53 5.30 -1.88
N MET A 28 -1.89 4.15 -1.31
CA MET A 28 -3.23 3.90 -0.79
C MET A 28 -3.25 4.20 0.70
N ALA A 29 -4.02 5.19 1.11
CA ALA A 29 -4.21 5.56 2.50
C ALA A 29 -5.69 5.46 2.91
N GLY A 30 -5.95 5.38 4.20
CA GLY A 30 -7.30 5.33 4.74
C GLY A 30 -7.40 4.48 5.99
N PRO A 31 -8.56 4.45 6.67
CA PRO A 31 -8.75 3.74 7.92
C PRO A 31 -8.50 2.23 7.78
N SER A 32 -8.11 1.59 8.89
CA SER A 32 -8.09 0.13 8.95
C SER A 32 -9.48 -0.45 8.69
N GLY A 33 -9.56 -1.55 7.94
CA GLY A 33 -10.83 -2.21 7.65
C GLY A 33 -11.65 -1.63 6.49
N VAL A 34 -11.18 -0.57 5.84
CA VAL A 34 -11.91 0.07 4.74
C VAL A 34 -11.84 -0.73 3.42
N GLY A 35 -10.93 -1.69 3.31
CA GLY A 35 -10.79 -2.56 2.13
C GLY A 35 -9.61 -2.24 1.22
N LYS A 36 -8.62 -1.46 1.69
CA LYS A 36 -7.42 -1.10 0.92
C LYS A 36 -6.70 -2.32 0.33
N THR A 37 -6.43 -3.33 1.14
CA THR A 37 -5.71 -4.55 0.71
C THR A 37 -6.40 -5.24 -0.46
N THR A 38 -7.73 -5.32 -0.47
CA THR A 38 -8.51 -5.91 -1.57
C THR A 38 -8.33 -5.11 -2.87
N ILE A 39 -8.37 -3.77 -2.76
CA ILE A 39 -8.16 -2.88 -3.91
C ILE A 39 -6.73 -3.02 -4.43
N VAL A 40 -5.74 -3.05 -3.55
CA VAL A 40 -4.32 -3.21 -3.92
C VAL A 40 -4.09 -4.52 -4.68
N HIS A 41 -4.60 -5.63 -4.17
CA HIS A 41 -4.47 -6.92 -4.86
C HIS A 41 -5.09 -6.91 -6.24
N GLU A 42 -6.28 -6.30 -6.40
CA GLU A 42 -6.95 -6.19 -7.69
C GLU A 42 -6.18 -5.29 -8.67
N LEU A 43 -5.60 -4.19 -8.19
CA LEU A 43 -4.74 -3.33 -9.01
C LEU A 43 -3.50 -4.08 -9.51
N ILE A 44 -2.78 -4.78 -8.64
CA ILE A 44 -1.60 -5.57 -9.01
C ILE A 44 -1.99 -6.70 -9.98
N ARG A 45 -3.13 -7.35 -9.76
CA ARG A 45 -3.62 -8.40 -10.66
C ARG A 45 -3.92 -7.87 -12.07
N ARG A 46 -4.48 -6.66 -12.19
CA ARG A 46 -4.89 -6.06 -13.49
C ARG A 46 -3.74 -5.39 -14.23
N PHE A 47 -2.90 -4.69 -13.51
CA PHE A 47 -1.89 -3.81 -14.10
C PHE A 47 -0.46 -4.32 -13.92
N GLY A 48 -0.27 -5.37 -13.15
CA GLY A 48 1.05 -5.79 -12.71
C GLY A 48 1.65 -4.82 -11.69
N GLY A 49 2.93 -4.93 -11.43
CA GLY A 49 3.66 -4.05 -10.52
C GLY A 49 4.03 -4.74 -9.20
N LEU A 50 4.52 -3.95 -8.27
CA LEU A 50 4.99 -4.39 -6.96
C LEU A 50 4.08 -3.84 -5.86
N PHE A 51 3.61 -4.73 -4.98
CA PHE A 51 3.17 -4.33 -3.64
C PHE A 51 4.37 -4.22 -2.72
N SER A 52 4.64 -3.03 -2.20
CA SER A 52 5.80 -2.80 -1.33
C SER A 52 5.53 -3.34 0.07
N VAL A 53 6.37 -4.27 0.50
CA VAL A 53 6.32 -4.86 1.84
C VAL A 53 6.95 -3.90 2.84
N SER A 54 6.19 -3.50 3.87
CA SER A 54 6.67 -2.65 4.94
C SER A 54 7.41 -3.44 6.02
N ALA A 55 8.33 -2.79 6.72
CA ALA A 55 8.92 -3.30 7.94
C ALA A 55 8.07 -2.92 9.17
N THR A 56 8.07 -3.74 10.20
CA THR A 56 7.38 -3.46 11.46
C THR A 56 8.08 -4.07 12.66
N THR A 57 7.98 -3.40 13.81
CA THR A 57 8.42 -3.93 15.11
C THR A 57 7.31 -4.68 15.85
N ARG A 58 6.11 -4.73 15.27
CA ARG A 58 5.02 -5.53 15.82
C ARG A 58 5.36 -7.02 15.73
N ALA A 59 5.03 -7.77 16.79
CA ALA A 59 5.16 -9.21 16.74
C ALA A 59 4.32 -9.83 15.59
N ARG A 60 4.91 -10.79 14.91
CA ARG A 60 4.25 -11.56 13.84
C ARG A 60 3.13 -12.42 14.42
N THR A 61 1.99 -12.47 13.75
CA THR A 61 0.92 -13.43 14.07
C THR A 61 1.18 -14.77 13.39
N ALA A 62 0.47 -15.83 13.83
CA ALA A 62 0.68 -17.19 13.32
C ALA A 62 0.42 -17.33 11.81
N ASN A 63 -0.46 -16.50 11.26
CA ASN A 63 -0.89 -16.58 9.85
C ASN A 63 -0.08 -15.63 8.93
N GLU A 64 0.83 -14.84 9.46
CA GLU A 64 1.65 -13.92 8.69
C GLU A 64 3.00 -14.55 8.32
N VAL A 65 3.51 -14.19 7.15
CA VAL A 65 4.78 -14.68 6.61
C VAL A 65 5.77 -13.53 6.53
N ASP A 66 6.94 -13.69 7.16
CA ASP A 66 8.02 -12.70 7.11
C ASP A 66 8.53 -12.52 5.68
N GLY A 67 8.74 -11.26 5.30
CA GLY A 67 9.15 -10.88 3.94
C GLY A 67 8.01 -10.89 2.91
N VAL A 68 6.80 -11.32 3.28
CA VAL A 68 5.61 -11.32 2.43
C VAL A 68 4.56 -10.34 2.93
N ASP A 69 4.12 -10.51 4.18
CA ASP A 69 3.16 -9.59 4.80
C ASP A 69 3.86 -8.36 5.35
N TYR A 70 4.95 -8.57 6.06
CA TYR A 70 5.86 -7.55 6.60
C TYR A 70 7.28 -8.11 6.70
N PHE A 71 8.27 -7.22 6.77
CA PHE A 71 9.57 -7.54 7.35
C PHE A 71 9.46 -7.32 8.86
N PHE A 72 9.40 -8.43 9.63
CA PHE A 72 9.30 -8.37 11.09
C PHE A 72 10.71 -8.22 11.68
N VAL A 73 10.99 -7.05 12.24
CA VAL A 73 12.29 -6.72 12.82
C VAL A 73 12.15 -6.29 14.28
N ASP A 74 13.21 -6.41 15.05
CA ASP A 74 13.25 -5.86 16.40
C ASP A 74 13.44 -4.33 16.37
N GLU A 75 13.14 -3.68 17.47
CA GLU A 75 13.22 -2.23 17.58
C GLU A 75 14.63 -1.68 17.35
N PRO A 76 15.72 -2.28 17.87
CA PRO A 76 17.08 -1.86 17.57
C PRO A 76 17.43 -1.92 16.07
N THR A 77 16.99 -2.95 15.36
CA THR A 77 17.17 -3.07 13.91
C THR A 77 16.38 -2.02 13.15
N PHE A 78 15.13 -1.78 13.56
CA PHE A 78 14.30 -0.74 12.96
C PHE A 78 14.95 0.64 13.14
N GLN A 79 15.39 0.97 14.37
CA GLN A 79 16.04 2.24 14.65
C GLN A 79 17.32 2.42 13.84
N ARG A 80 18.14 1.38 13.72
CA ARG A 80 19.32 1.43 12.86
C ARG A 80 18.96 1.75 11.40
N TRP A 81 17.88 1.18 10.85
CA TRP A 81 17.41 1.49 9.51
C TRP A 81 16.91 2.94 9.37
N VAL A 82 16.32 3.50 10.43
CA VAL A 82 15.99 4.93 10.48
C VAL A 82 17.25 5.79 10.42
N ASP A 83 18.25 5.49 11.26
CA ASP A 83 19.51 6.23 11.33
C ASP A 83 20.32 6.16 10.02
N GLU A 84 20.20 5.05 9.30
CA GLU A 84 20.78 4.83 7.97
C GLU A 84 19.95 5.43 6.82
N ASP A 85 18.86 6.15 7.10
CA ASP A 85 17.90 6.72 6.13
C ASP A 85 17.39 5.71 5.08
N ARG A 86 17.10 4.48 5.51
CA ARG A 86 16.68 3.37 4.64
C ARG A 86 15.19 3.36 4.34
N PHE A 87 14.41 4.18 5.02
CA PHE A 87 12.96 4.24 4.85
C PHE A 87 12.52 5.41 3.96
N LEU A 88 11.62 5.14 3.05
CA LEU A 88 10.88 6.17 2.31
C LEU A 88 9.98 6.98 3.26
N GLU A 89 9.35 6.28 4.18
CA GLU A 89 8.59 6.84 5.30
C GLU A 89 8.61 5.86 6.47
N HIS A 90 8.43 6.36 7.66
CA HIS A 90 8.19 5.54 8.85
C HIS A 90 7.32 6.32 9.85
N ALA A 91 6.57 5.58 10.65
CA ALA A 91 5.71 6.15 11.69
C ALA A 91 5.52 5.15 12.84
N GLN A 92 5.30 5.68 14.04
CA GLN A 92 4.85 4.88 15.16
C GLN A 92 3.34 4.91 15.23
N VAL A 93 2.71 3.75 15.15
CA VAL A 93 1.26 3.61 15.14
C VAL A 93 0.76 3.31 16.55
N PHE A 94 -0.20 4.12 17.03
CA PHE A 94 -0.79 4.04 18.38
C PHE A 94 0.23 4.04 19.52
N GLY A 95 1.41 4.64 19.33
CA GLY A 95 2.47 4.70 20.33
C GLY A 95 3.04 3.33 20.74
N ARG A 96 2.86 2.28 19.93
CA ARG A 96 3.26 0.90 20.26
C ARG A 96 4.27 0.32 19.28
N SER A 97 3.95 0.29 18.01
CA SER A 97 4.78 -0.39 17.01
C SER A 97 5.18 0.56 15.90
N TRP A 98 6.40 0.41 15.44
CA TRP A 98 6.92 1.12 14.29
C TRP A 98 6.53 0.41 13.00
N TYR A 99 6.27 1.19 11.97
CA TYR A 99 6.08 0.75 10.59
C TYR A 99 6.89 1.64 9.67
N GLY A 100 7.44 1.07 8.63
CA GLY A 100 8.21 1.84 7.65
C GLY A 100 8.31 1.15 6.31
N THR A 101 8.33 1.92 5.26
CA THR A 101 8.49 1.44 3.89
C THR A 101 9.96 1.52 3.48
N PRO A 102 10.66 0.38 3.26
CA PRO A 102 12.01 0.40 2.74
C PRO A 102 12.09 1.11 1.40
N GLU A 103 13.00 2.08 1.26
CA GLU A 103 13.08 2.95 0.08
C GLU A 103 13.71 2.27 -1.14
N ALA A 104 14.76 1.48 -0.93
CA ALA A 104 15.54 0.90 -2.01
C ALA A 104 14.72 0.02 -2.98
N PRO A 105 13.85 -0.91 -2.53
CA PRO A 105 13.02 -1.71 -3.42
C PRO A 105 12.03 -0.84 -4.22
N VAL A 106 11.46 0.19 -3.59
CA VAL A 106 10.53 1.13 -4.25
C VAL A 106 11.24 1.85 -5.39
N ARG A 107 12.41 2.45 -5.11
CA ARG A 107 13.20 3.16 -6.12
C ARG A 107 13.64 2.26 -7.27
N ALA A 108 14.07 1.04 -6.96
CA ALA A 108 14.49 0.08 -7.97
C ALA A 108 13.37 -0.28 -8.95
N GLU A 109 12.15 -0.49 -8.45
CA GLU A 109 11.00 -0.80 -9.31
C GLU A 109 10.51 0.41 -10.10
N LEU A 110 10.48 1.59 -9.48
CA LEU A 110 10.14 2.84 -10.20
C LEU A 110 11.10 3.11 -11.35
N ALA A 111 12.41 2.85 -11.15
CA ALA A 111 13.42 3.00 -12.21
C ALA A 111 13.21 2.07 -13.40
N LYS A 112 12.55 0.92 -13.21
CA LYS A 112 12.15 -0.01 -14.29
C LYS A 112 10.87 0.42 -15.02
N GLY A 113 10.24 1.52 -14.63
CA GLY A 113 8.94 1.94 -15.15
C GLY A 113 7.75 1.16 -14.59
N SER A 114 7.94 0.47 -13.44
CA SER A 114 6.90 -0.34 -12.82
C SER A 114 5.91 0.49 -12.02
N LEU A 115 4.69 -0.06 -11.84
CA LEU A 115 3.75 0.39 -10.83
C LEU A 115 4.21 -0.14 -9.46
N VAL A 116 4.36 0.75 -8.48
CA VAL A 116 4.58 0.39 -7.08
C VAL A 116 3.41 0.87 -6.24
N VAL A 117 2.85 0.00 -5.42
CA VAL A 117 1.71 0.32 -4.56
C VAL A 117 2.13 0.22 -3.10
N LEU A 118 1.86 1.28 -2.33
CA LEU A 118 1.98 1.31 -0.88
C LEU A 118 0.59 1.26 -0.24
N ASP A 119 0.42 0.46 0.81
CA ASP A 119 -0.75 0.48 1.71
C ASP A 119 -0.27 0.95 3.09
N ILE A 120 -0.43 2.24 3.36
CA ILE A 120 0.10 2.90 4.55
C ILE A 120 -0.96 3.77 5.22
N ASP A 121 -0.68 4.26 6.41
CA ASP A 121 -1.56 5.18 7.10
C ASP A 121 -1.45 6.61 6.56
N VAL A 122 -2.31 7.51 7.03
CA VAL A 122 -2.36 8.91 6.57
C VAL A 122 -1.05 9.65 6.87
N GLN A 123 -0.44 9.40 8.03
CA GLN A 123 0.81 10.05 8.42
C GLN A 123 1.96 9.60 7.51
N GLY A 124 2.06 8.30 7.23
CA GLY A 124 3.02 7.75 6.29
C GLY A 124 2.82 8.31 4.88
N ALA A 125 1.56 8.40 4.42
CA ALA A 125 1.23 8.97 3.11
C ALA A 125 1.69 10.43 2.98
N GLU A 126 1.52 11.24 4.00
CA GLU A 126 2.00 12.62 4.01
C GLU A 126 3.54 12.71 3.94
N ASN A 127 4.24 11.84 4.64
CA ASN A 127 5.70 11.74 4.58
C ASN A 127 6.19 11.34 3.18
N VAL A 128 5.54 10.36 2.54
CA VAL A 128 5.84 9.97 1.16
C VAL A 128 5.65 11.14 0.21
N ARG A 129 4.53 11.87 0.33
CA ARG A 129 4.24 13.02 -0.53
C ARG A 129 5.33 14.09 -0.49
N ARG A 130 5.95 14.30 0.68
CA ARG A 130 7.07 15.26 0.81
C ARG A 130 8.33 14.78 0.10
N ARG A 131 8.61 13.47 0.10
CA ARG A 131 9.80 12.87 -0.53
C ARG A 131 9.63 12.61 -2.03
N ILE A 132 8.43 12.21 -2.44
CA ILE A 132 8.07 11.92 -3.84
C ILE A 132 6.79 12.69 -4.19
N PRO A 133 6.89 13.98 -4.55
CA PRO A 133 5.73 14.83 -4.83
C PRO A 133 4.84 14.31 -5.98
N ASP A 134 5.42 13.59 -6.93
CA ASP A 134 4.72 13.01 -8.09
C ASP A 134 3.97 11.70 -7.77
N ALA A 135 4.03 11.22 -6.52
CA ALA A 135 3.28 10.03 -6.12
C ALA A 135 1.77 10.29 -6.21
N LEU A 136 1.05 9.33 -6.77
CA LEU A 136 -0.41 9.37 -6.81
C LEU A 136 -0.98 8.96 -5.45
N MET A 137 -1.65 9.89 -4.79
CA MET A 137 -2.27 9.66 -3.49
C MET A 137 -3.75 9.30 -3.66
N VAL A 138 -4.14 8.14 -3.14
CA VAL A 138 -5.54 7.68 -3.12
C VAL A 138 -5.96 7.46 -1.67
N PHE A 139 -6.99 8.19 -1.26
CA PHE A 139 -7.57 8.04 0.07
C PHE A 139 -8.87 7.24 0.00
N VAL A 140 -8.89 6.06 0.62
CA VAL A 140 -10.05 5.17 0.62
C VAL A 140 -10.93 5.45 1.83
N LEU A 141 -12.16 5.84 1.57
CA LEU A 141 -13.16 6.09 2.60
C LEU A 141 -14.14 4.93 2.70
N PRO A 142 -14.66 4.63 3.90
CA PRO A 142 -15.75 3.69 4.04
C PRO A 142 -17.04 4.31 3.50
N PRO A 143 -18.02 3.52 3.03
CA PRO A 143 -19.31 4.04 2.58
C PRO A 143 -20.11 4.70 3.71
N SER A 144 -19.88 4.28 4.96
CA SER A 144 -20.43 4.91 6.18
C SER A 144 -19.61 4.52 7.41
N GLU A 145 -19.73 5.30 8.48
CA GLU A 145 -19.12 5.00 9.77
C GLU A 145 -19.66 3.67 10.35
N ALA A 146 -20.95 3.41 10.20
CA ALA A 146 -21.59 2.18 10.65
C ALA A 146 -20.99 0.94 9.97
N GLU A 147 -20.75 1.01 8.67
CA GLU A 147 -20.13 -0.09 7.93
C GLU A 147 -18.67 -0.30 8.35
N LEU A 148 -17.92 0.77 8.61
CA LEU A 148 -16.56 0.69 9.12
C LEU A 148 -16.53 0.00 10.49
N LEU A 149 -17.37 0.41 11.42
CA LEU A 149 -17.48 -0.19 12.75
C LEU A 149 -17.84 -1.67 12.69
N LYS A 150 -18.77 -2.05 11.80
CA LYS A 150 -19.13 -3.46 11.56
C LYS A 150 -17.92 -4.27 11.11
N ARG A 151 -17.15 -3.77 10.15
CA ARG A 151 -15.95 -4.44 9.63
C ARG A 151 -14.85 -4.56 10.66
N LEU A 152 -14.63 -3.52 11.48
CA LEU A 152 -13.64 -3.54 12.55
C LEU A 152 -14.01 -4.56 13.65
N ARG A 153 -15.28 -4.63 14.05
CA ARG A 153 -15.78 -5.62 15.01
C ARG A 153 -15.60 -7.05 14.49
N ALA A 154 -15.94 -7.31 13.24
CA ALA A 154 -15.75 -8.63 12.62
C ALA A 154 -14.28 -9.08 12.59
N ARG A 155 -13.33 -8.14 12.64
CA ARG A 155 -11.87 -8.42 12.69
C ARG A 155 -11.31 -8.44 14.11
N GLY A 156 -12.12 -8.28 15.16
CA GLY A 156 -11.66 -8.24 16.56
C GLY A 156 -10.78 -7.03 16.88
N ARG A 157 -10.98 -5.91 16.17
CA ARG A 157 -10.16 -4.68 16.33
C ARG A 157 -10.89 -3.54 17.07
N VAL A 158 -12.10 -3.80 17.54
CA VAL A 158 -12.91 -2.91 18.42
C VAL A 158 -13.62 -3.73 19.47
#